data_1623c98bd7ad095330d7e5a73c97e75d
#
_entry.id   1623c98bd7ad095330d7e5a73c97e75d
#
_cell.length_a   1.000
_cell.length_b   1.000
_cell.length_c   1.000
_cell.angle_alpha   90.00
_cell.angle_beta   90.00
_cell.angle_gamma   90.00
#
_symmetry.space_group_name_H-M   'P 1'
#
loop_
_entity.id
_entity.type
_entity.pdbx_description
1 polymer ?
#
loop_
_entity_poly.entity_id
_entity_poly.type
_entity_poly.pdbx_seq_one_letter_code
_entity_poly.pdbx_strand_id
1 'polypeptide(L)'
;MSRQIVNAYYLATSGTCLAAKMALEHGGGMNLSGGFHHAFAHRAEGFCYLNDVAIAARQLQRDDGVGKIVIVDCDVHQGNGTAHIFAGDSSVFTFSMHQRDNYPMIKEKSDL
;
A
#
# COMPACT_ATOMS: atom_id res chain seq x y z
N MET A 1 0.46 -19.00 10.83
CA MET A 1 1.40 -17.86 10.97
C MET A 1 1.71 -17.65 12.44
N SER A 2 2.97 -17.43 12.83
CA SER A 2 3.32 -17.21 14.23
C SER A 2 2.87 -15.84 14.72
N ARG A 3 2.61 -15.68 16.02
CA ARG A 3 2.24 -14.39 16.64
C ARG A 3 3.31 -13.31 16.42
N GLN A 4 4.57 -13.71 16.36
CA GLN A 4 5.69 -12.79 16.10
C GLN A 4 5.61 -12.17 14.71
N ILE A 5 5.30 -12.96 13.68
CA ILE A 5 5.14 -12.49 12.30
C ILE A 5 3.97 -11.51 12.23
N VAL A 6 2.83 -11.84 12.84
CA VAL A 6 1.67 -10.94 12.89
C VAL A 6 2.03 -9.59 13.51
N ASN A 7 2.70 -9.61 14.67
CA ASN A 7 3.13 -8.39 15.36
C ASN A 7 4.11 -7.57 14.51
N ALA A 8 5.02 -8.21 13.78
CA ALA A 8 5.96 -7.51 12.90
C ALA A 8 5.22 -6.76 11.77
N TYR A 9 4.21 -7.38 11.15
CA TYR A 9 3.39 -6.72 10.13
C TYR A 9 2.56 -5.56 10.70
N TYR A 10 1.99 -5.72 11.89
CA TYR A 10 1.28 -4.62 12.56
C TYR A 10 2.23 -3.45 12.85
N LEU A 11 3.43 -3.73 13.36
CA LEU A 11 4.41 -2.67 13.65
C LEU A 11 4.86 -1.95 12.38
N ALA A 12 5.16 -2.69 11.32
CA ALA A 12 5.53 -2.13 10.03
C ALA A 12 4.41 -1.26 9.44
N THR A 13 3.16 -1.75 9.46
CA THR A 13 1.98 -1.00 9.01
C THR A 13 1.77 0.27 9.83
N SER A 14 1.91 0.19 11.14
CA SER A 14 1.83 1.37 12.03
C SER A 14 2.90 2.41 11.70
N GLY A 15 4.11 1.96 11.34
CA GLY A 15 5.18 2.83 10.88
C GLY A 15 4.82 3.60 9.60
N THR A 16 4.18 2.94 8.62
CA THR A 16 3.70 3.59 7.39
C THR A 16 2.60 4.62 7.70
N CYS A 17 1.65 4.27 8.56
CA CYS A 17 0.60 5.21 9.00
C CYS A 17 1.20 6.43 9.72
N LEU A 18 2.18 6.22 10.59
CA LEU A 18 2.87 7.32 11.28
C LEU A 18 3.64 8.20 10.30
N ALA A 19 4.41 7.60 9.37
CA ALA A 19 5.13 8.35 8.35
C ALA A 19 4.20 9.21 7.49
N ALA A 20 3.03 8.68 7.13
CA ALA A 20 2.01 9.41 6.38
C ALA A 20 1.45 10.61 7.17
N LYS A 21 1.19 10.46 8.48
CA LYS A 21 0.79 11.58 9.34
C LYS A 21 1.89 12.63 9.48
N MET A 22 3.12 12.21 9.72
CA MET A 22 4.27 13.12 9.78
C MET A 22 4.43 13.90 8.47
N ALA A 23 4.13 13.28 7.32
CA ALA A 23 4.18 13.96 6.04
C ALA A 23 3.15 15.09 5.92
N LEU A 24 1.95 14.95 6.48
CA LEU A 24 0.95 16.04 6.54
C LEU A 24 1.42 17.19 7.45
N GLU A 25 2.07 16.89 8.55
CA GLU A 25 2.50 17.89 9.54
C GLU A 25 3.81 18.60 9.14
N HIS A 26 4.74 17.87 8.53
CA HIS A 26 6.11 18.31 8.29
C HIS A 26 6.52 18.34 6.81
N GLY A 27 5.61 17.97 5.89
CA GLY A 27 5.88 17.95 4.44
C GLY A 27 6.59 16.69 3.95
N GLY A 28 6.92 15.75 4.82
CA GLY A 28 7.55 14.48 4.45
C GLY A 28 7.62 13.50 5.60
N GLY A 29 7.59 12.20 5.27
CA GLY A 29 7.74 11.11 6.24
C GLY A 29 8.29 9.86 5.53
N MET A 30 9.02 9.04 6.24
CA MET A 30 9.62 7.82 5.72
C MET A 30 9.44 6.67 6.71
N ASN A 31 9.09 5.51 6.19
CA ASN A 31 9.14 4.25 6.93
C ASN A 31 10.17 3.33 6.25
N LEU A 32 11.10 2.79 7.02
CA LEU A 32 12.13 1.86 6.52
C LEU A 32 11.62 0.42 6.39
N SER A 33 10.37 0.19 6.75
CA SER A 33 9.69 -1.10 6.64
C SER A 33 8.30 -0.87 6.05
N GLY A 34 7.74 -1.86 5.34
CA GLY A 34 6.43 -1.70 4.68
C GLY A 34 6.54 -1.88 3.18
N GLY A 35 5.58 -1.32 2.43
CA GLY A 35 5.46 -1.52 1.00
C GLY A 35 4.89 -2.88 0.64
N PHE A 36 3.97 -3.42 1.46
CA PHE A 36 3.38 -4.75 1.28
C PHE A 36 2.26 -4.76 0.24
N HIS A 37 2.61 -4.33 -0.97
CA HIS A 37 1.72 -3.97 -2.08
C HIS A 37 0.99 -5.15 -2.73
N HIS A 38 1.40 -6.40 -2.44
CA HIS A 38 0.73 -7.59 -2.95
C HIS A 38 -0.43 -8.07 -2.06
N ALA A 39 -0.58 -7.54 -0.84
CA ALA A 39 -1.69 -7.92 0.01
C ALA A 39 -3.01 -7.31 -0.50
N PHE A 40 -4.00 -8.17 -0.71
CA PHE A 40 -5.38 -7.80 -1.04
C PHE A 40 -6.19 -7.54 0.22
N ALA A 41 -7.40 -7.01 0.08
CA ALA A 41 -8.30 -6.82 1.21
C ALA A 41 -8.76 -8.15 1.85
N HIS A 42 -8.74 -9.25 1.11
CA HIS A 42 -9.29 -10.54 1.52
C HIS A 42 -8.30 -11.71 1.46
N ARG A 43 -7.08 -11.48 0.96
CA ARG A 43 -6.04 -12.52 0.89
C ARG A 43 -4.64 -11.94 0.97
N ALA A 44 -3.72 -12.71 1.51
CA ALA A 44 -2.28 -12.46 1.48
C ALA A 44 -1.69 -13.00 0.18
N GLU A 45 -0.72 -12.29 -0.39
CA GLU A 45 -0.01 -12.70 -1.61
C GLU A 45 1.39 -12.10 -1.60
N GLY A 46 2.36 -12.70 -2.33
CA GLY A 46 3.69 -12.13 -2.52
C GLY A 46 4.42 -11.78 -1.21
N PHE A 47 4.35 -12.63 -0.21
CA PHE A 47 4.89 -12.40 1.14
C PHE A 47 4.26 -11.21 1.89
N CYS A 48 3.18 -10.62 1.37
CA CYS A 48 2.49 -9.50 1.97
C CYS A 48 1.22 -9.97 2.68
N TYR A 49 1.06 -9.61 3.95
CA TYR A 49 -0.11 -9.98 4.76
C TYR A 49 -1.05 -8.82 5.04
N LEU A 50 -0.50 -7.61 5.16
CA LEU A 50 -1.26 -6.37 5.33
C LEU A 50 -0.76 -5.37 4.29
N ASN A 51 -1.65 -4.76 3.53
CA ASN A 51 -1.29 -3.69 2.61
C ASN A 51 -1.20 -2.38 3.40
N ASP A 52 -0.02 -2.11 3.92
CA ASP A 52 0.24 -0.96 4.78
C ASP A 52 0.02 0.38 4.08
N VAL A 53 0.32 0.46 2.78
CA VAL A 53 0.11 1.67 1.97
C VAL A 53 -1.39 1.94 1.81
N ALA A 54 -2.18 0.90 1.51
CA ALA A 54 -3.63 1.03 1.40
C ALA A 54 -4.27 1.38 2.75
N ILE A 55 -3.79 0.78 3.85
CA ILE A 55 -4.27 1.09 5.20
C ILE A 55 -3.96 2.55 5.55
N ALA A 56 -2.73 3.03 5.30
CA ALA A 56 -2.36 4.41 5.55
C ALA A 56 -3.19 5.39 4.70
N ALA A 57 -3.41 5.10 3.42
CA ALA A 57 -4.26 5.93 2.56
C ALA A 57 -5.70 6.04 3.12
N ARG A 58 -6.31 4.92 3.50
CA ARG A 58 -7.65 4.92 4.11
C ARG A 58 -7.69 5.63 5.46
N GLN A 59 -6.64 5.50 6.26
CA GLN A 59 -6.56 6.22 7.53
C GLN A 59 -6.50 7.72 7.32
N LEU A 60 -5.65 8.22 6.40
CA LEU A 60 -5.58 9.64 6.06
C LEU A 60 -6.91 10.21 5.57
N GLN A 61 -7.64 9.45 4.75
CA GLN A 61 -8.97 9.85 4.28
C GLN A 61 -9.97 9.94 5.43
N ARG A 62 -10.00 8.93 6.31
CA ARG A 62 -10.97 8.83 7.40
C ARG A 62 -10.70 9.82 8.52
N ASP A 63 -9.43 9.93 8.96
CA ASP A 63 -9.07 10.61 10.20
C ASP A 63 -8.58 12.05 9.97
N ASP A 64 -7.95 12.31 8.82
CA ASP A 64 -7.29 13.57 8.51
C ASP A 64 -7.95 14.33 7.34
N GLY A 65 -9.03 13.79 6.77
CA GLY A 65 -9.84 14.45 5.75
C GLY A 65 -9.15 14.60 4.39
N VAL A 66 -8.13 13.79 4.09
CA VAL A 66 -7.41 13.83 2.81
C VAL A 66 -8.34 13.35 1.69
N GLY A 67 -8.71 14.25 0.78
CA GLY A 67 -9.72 13.96 -0.26
C GLY A 67 -9.20 13.09 -1.40
N LYS A 68 -7.95 13.32 -1.85
CA LYS A 68 -7.34 12.58 -2.96
C LYS A 68 -5.92 12.15 -2.64
N ILE A 69 -5.58 10.94 -3.04
CA ILE A 69 -4.26 10.33 -2.80
C ILE A 69 -3.74 9.75 -4.12
N VAL A 70 -2.45 9.91 -4.35
CA VAL A 70 -1.73 9.23 -5.42
C VAL A 70 -0.77 8.23 -4.77
N ILE A 71 -0.83 6.99 -5.20
CA ILE A 71 0.13 5.95 -4.82
C ILE A 71 1.02 5.68 -6.02
N VAL A 72 2.31 5.92 -5.85
CA VAL A 72 3.35 5.68 -6.87
C VAL A 72 4.18 4.50 -6.41
N ASP A 73 4.07 3.39 -7.14
CA ASP A 73 4.80 2.15 -6.90
C ASP A 73 5.86 1.98 -7.99
N CYS A 74 7.12 2.01 -7.58
CA CYS A 74 8.28 1.81 -8.45
C CYS A 74 9.00 0.48 -8.16
N ASP A 75 8.35 -0.44 -7.46
CA ASP A 75 8.87 -1.80 -7.28
C ASP A 75 8.92 -2.53 -8.63
N VAL A 76 9.87 -3.45 -8.78
CA VAL A 76 10.02 -4.26 -10.00
C VAL A 76 8.78 -5.14 -10.26
N HIS A 77 8.03 -5.47 -9.23
CA HIS A 77 6.76 -6.21 -9.29
C HIS A 77 5.58 -5.26 -9.26
N GLN A 78 4.52 -5.57 -9.99
CA GLN A 78 3.29 -4.79 -9.88
C GLN A 78 2.69 -4.87 -8.47
N GLY A 79 2.28 -3.74 -7.91
CA GLY A 79 1.47 -3.66 -6.70
C GLY A 79 0.02 -4.09 -6.94
N ASN A 80 -0.17 -5.37 -7.28
CA ASN A 80 -1.47 -5.92 -7.66
C ASN A 80 -2.52 -5.82 -6.53
N GLY A 81 -2.12 -6.05 -5.29
CA GLY A 81 -3.01 -5.89 -4.14
C GLY A 81 -3.49 -4.45 -3.99
N THR A 82 -2.59 -3.49 -4.12
CA THR A 82 -2.91 -2.06 -4.06
C THR A 82 -3.86 -1.66 -5.20
N ALA A 83 -3.54 -2.04 -6.45
CA ALA A 83 -4.39 -1.77 -7.59
C ALA A 83 -5.81 -2.35 -7.41
N HIS A 84 -5.91 -3.59 -6.93
CA HIS A 84 -7.20 -4.24 -6.67
C HIS A 84 -8.02 -3.54 -5.57
N ILE A 85 -7.38 -3.14 -4.47
CA ILE A 85 -8.06 -2.48 -3.34
C ILE A 85 -8.71 -1.16 -3.77
N PHE A 86 -8.06 -0.43 -4.66
CA PHE A 86 -8.52 0.88 -5.12
C PHE A 86 -9.20 0.85 -6.49
N ALA A 87 -9.45 -0.33 -7.06
CA ALA A 87 -10.11 -0.45 -8.36
C ALA A 87 -11.47 0.26 -8.37
N GLY A 88 -11.61 1.25 -9.25
CA GLY A 88 -12.82 2.06 -9.38
C GLY A 88 -13.02 3.14 -8.32
N ASP A 89 -12.05 3.37 -7.45
CA ASP A 89 -12.08 4.45 -6.47
C ASP A 89 -11.42 5.72 -7.02
N SER A 90 -12.22 6.69 -7.43
CA SER A 90 -11.74 7.96 -7.97
C SER A 90 -11.00 8.87 -6.97
N SER A 91 -10.98 8.51 -5.69
CA SER A 91 -10.27 9.26 -4.65
C SER A 91 -8.81 8.81 -4.48
N VAL A 92 -8.45 7.65 -5.00
CA VAL A 92 -7.07 7.13 -4.95
C VAL A 92 -6.62 6.75 -6.36
N PHE A 93 -5.58 7.41 -6.85
CA PHE A 93 -4.96 7.09 -8.12
C PHE A 93 -3.78 6.14 -7.89
N THR A 94 -3.77 5.01 -8.58
CA THR A 94 -2.71 4.00 -8.47
C THR A 94 -1.84 4.00 -9.73
N PHE A 95 -0.54 4.21 -9.56
CA PHE A 95 0.48 4.10 -10.58
C PHE A 95 1.44 2.98 -10.23
N SER A 96 1.75 2.09 -11.17
CA SER A 96 2.75 1.03 -10.96
C SER A 96 3.67 0.89 -12.17
N MET A 97 4.93 1.23 -12.00
CA MET A 97 5.98 1.04 -13.01
C MET A 97 6.77 -0.23 -12.70
N HIS A 98 6.48 -1.31 -13.41
CA HIS A 98 6.98 -2.64 -13.10
C HIS A 98 7.43 -3.42 -14.35
N GLN A 99 8.18 -4.49 -14.13
CA GLN A 99 8.59 -5.40 -15.21
C GLN A 99 7.38 -6.21 -15.72
N ARG A 100 7.11 -6.14 -17.03
CA ARG A 100 5.95 -6.76 -17.66
C ARG A 100 5.87 -8.26 -17.38
N ASP A 101 6.93 -8.99 -17.67
CA ASP A 101 6.97 -10.45 -17.67
C ASP A 101 7.58 -10.98 -16.35
N ASN A 102 7.14 -10.43 -15.22
CA ASN A 102 7.56 -10.81 -13.88
C ASN A 102 6.33 -11.05 -13.00
N TYR A 103 6.56 -11.50 -11.76
CA TYR A 103 5.51 -11.64 -10.75
C TYR A 103 4.80 -10.29 -10.50
N PRO A 104 3.48 -10.30 -10.24
CA PRO A 104 2.52 -11.39 -10.38
C PRO A 104 2.26 -11.71 -11.85
N MET A 105 2.04 -13.00 -12.18
CA MET A 105 1.84 -13.43 -13.57
C MET A 105 0.54 -12.87 -14.16
N ILE A 106 -0.49 -12.70 -13.34
CA ILE A 106 -1.74 -12.02 -13.68
C ILE A 106 -1.67 -10.63 -13.09
N LYS A 107 -1.68 -9.62 -13.96
CA LYS A 107 -1.67 -8.20 -13.55
C LYS A 107 -3.08 -7.72 -13.24
N GLU A 108 -3.20 -6.93 -12.19
CA GLU A 108 -4.44 -6.20 -11.89
C GLU A 108 -4.47 -4.88 -12.68
N LYS A 109 -5.67 -4.37 -12.93
CA LYS A 109 -5.83 -3.07 -13.58
C LYS A 109 -5.54 -1.96 -12.57
N SER A 110 -4.45 -1.23 -12.78
CA SER A 110 -4.17 0.06 -12.13
C SER A 110 -4.66 1.23 -13.00
N ASP A 111 -4.62 2.44 -12.47
CA ASP A 111 -5.00 3.63 -13.25
C ASP A 111 -3.94 3.96 -14.30
N LEU A 112 -2.66 3.68 -13.99
CA LEU A 112 -1.54 3.80 -14.93
C LEU A 112 -0.40 2.84 -14.56
#